data_28008694c917e78466f8edc1ce1b8464
#
_entry.id   28008694c917e78466f8edc1ce1b8464
#
_cell.length_a   1.000
_cell.length_b   1.000
_cell.length_c   1.000
_cell.angle_alpha   90.00
_cell.angle_beta   90.00
_cell.angle_gamma   90.00
#
_symmetry.space_group_name_H-M   'P 1'
#
loop_
_entity.id
_entity.type
_entity.pdbx_description
1 polymer ?
#
loop_
_entity_poly.entity_id
_entity_poly.type
_entity_poly.pdbx_seq_one_letter_code
_entity_poly.pdbx_strand_id
1 'polypeptide(L)'
;MSKIEIVPFKSEHAKQILDKGLNDVALELRPEHKKYVVEIEDIGMSFTGLLNNQPIAAGGICYLWDGVAEGWVLASRDIFKYPIFCAKTIKRRTDLLAANNKLKRIQTAVKADSDTAIRFAEWLGFKQEGLMRNYGPDGADHYLYAKVY
;
A
#
# COMPACT_ATOMS: atom_id res chain seq x y z
N MET A 1 22.06 16.32 2.73
CA MET A 1 20.73 16.07 3.33
C MET A 1 19.93 15.11 2.47
N SER A 2 19.30 14.15 3.13
CA SER A 2 18.37 13.23 2.45
C SER A 2 17.11 13.99 2.07
N LYS A 3 16.65 13.82 0.85
CA LYS A 3 15.45 14.46 0.32
C LYS A 3 14.40 13.39 0.02
N ILE A 4 13.22 13.53 0.63
CA ILE A 4 12.07 12.69 0.32
C ILE A 4 11.05 13.52 -0.45
N GLU A 5 10.65 13.03 -1.61
CA GLU A 5 9.63 13.64 -2.45
C GLU A 5 8.47 12.66 -2.65
N ILE A 6 7.27 13.21 -2.76
CA ILE A 6 6.08 12.42 -3.12
C ILE A 6 5.70 12.81 -4.54
N VAL A 7 5.66 11.83 -5.41
CA VAL A 7 5.35 12.00 -6.83
C VAL A 7 4.22 11.06 -7.24
N PRO A 8 3.53 11.31 -8.37
CA PRO A 8 2.57 10.35 -8.90
C PRO A 8 3.22 9.00 -9.16
N PHE A 9 2.49 7.93 -8.88
CA PHE A 9 2.98 6.57 -9.10
C PHE A 9 3.16 6.27 -10.59
N LYS A 10 4.26 5.57 -10.90
CA LYS A 10 4.52 5.00 -12.22
C LYS A 10 4.86 3.52 -12.09
N SER A 11 4.49 2.72 -13.09
CA SER A 11 4.74 1.28 -13.07
C SER A 11 6.22 0.92 -12.90
N GLU A 12 7.13 1.71 -13.43
CA GLU A 12 8.58 1.53 -13.26
C GLU A 12 9.02 1.68 -11.80
N HIS A 13 8.32 2.48 -10.99
CA HIS A 13 8.59 2.62 -9.56
C HIS A 13 8.38 1.30 -8.83
N ALA A 14 7.30 0.58 -9.16
CA ALA A 14 7.02 -0.72 -8.57
C ALA A 14 8.16 -1.71 -8.86
N LYS A 15 8.65 -1.73 -10.10
CA LYS A 15 9.76 -2.60 -10.49
C LYS A 15 11.03 -2.28 -9.67
N GLN A 16 11.36 -1.01 -9.51
CA GLN A 16 12.53 -0.59 -8.76
C GLN A 16 12.42 -0.93 -7.27
N ILE A 17 11.22 -0.80 -6.69
CA ILE A 17 10.97 -1.20 -5.31
C ILE A 17 11.11 -2.71 -5.14
N LEU A 18 10.55 -3.49 -6.06
CA LEU A 18 10.62 -4.96 -6.04
C LEU A 18 12.05 -5.48 -6.19
N ASP A 19 12.86 -4.83 -7.03
CA ASP A 19 14.26 -5.22 -7.24
C ASP A 19 15.11 -5.09 -5.96
N LYS A 20 14.68 -4.25 -5.01
CA LYS A 20 15.35 -4.07 -3.71
C LYS A 20 14.83 -5.01 -2.62
N GLY A 21 13.93 -5.92 -2.98
CA GLY A 21 13.27 -6.82 -2.06
C GLY A 21 12.16 -6.15 -1.28
N LEU A 22 11.13 -6.91 -1.02
CA LEU A 22 9.97 -6.47 -0.26
C LEU A 22 10.15 -6.76 1.22
N ASN A 23 9.56 -5.90 2.06
CA ASN A 23 9.34 -6.21 3.46
C ASN A 23 7.95 -6.84 3.64
N ASP A 24 7.62 -7.26 4.86
CA ASP A 24 6.35 -7.94 5.18
C ASP A 24 5.12 -7.03 5.03
N VAL A 25 5.31 -5.74 4.85
CA VAL A 25 4.22 -4.76 4.68
C VAL A 25 3.73 -4.72 3.24
N ALA A 26 4.54 -5.16 2.29
CA ALA A 26 4.27 -5.03 0.87
C ALA A 26 3.61 -6.27 0.29
N LEU A 27 2.73 -6.06 -0.68
CA LEU A 27 2.22 -7.14 -1.52
C LEU A 27 3.32 -7.64 -2.46
N GLU A 28 3.50 -8.95 -2.51
CA GLU A 28 4.39 -9.57 -3.47
C GLU A 28 3.74 -9.54 -4.84
N LEU A 29 4.27 -8.73 -5.76
CA LEU A 29 3.78 -8.68 -7.13
C LEU A 29 4.34 -9.86 -7.94
N ARG A 30 3.45 -10.72 -8.35
CA ARG A 30 3.80 -11.81 -9.27
C ARG A 30 3.72 -11.34 -10.72
N PRO A 31 4.33 -12.05 -11.67
CA PRO A 31 4.29 -11.69 -13.09
C PRO A 31 2.87 -11.43 -13.62
N GLU A 32 1.89 -12.21 -13.17
CA GLU A 32 0.48 -12.04 -13.56
C GLU A 32 -0.15 -10.76 -13.06
N HIS A 33 0.44 -10.10 -12.06
CA HIS A 33 -0.07 -8.83 -11.52
C HIS A 33 0.51 -7.59 -12.21
N LYS A 34 1.48 -7.75 -13.10
CA LYS A 34 2.13 -6.63 -13.78
C LYS A 34 1.14 -5.74 -14.55
N LYS A 35 0.12 -6.35 -15.14
CA LYS A 35 -0.93 -5.62 -15.86
C LYS A 35 -1.71 -4.68 -14.93
N TYR A 36 -1.95 -5.09 -13.69
CA TYR A 36 -2.68 -4.28 -12.71
C TYR A 36 -1.89 -3.04 -12.28
N VAL A 37 -0.57 -3.16 -12.26
CA VAL A 37 0.32 -2.03 -11.93
C VAL A 37 0.19 -0.91 -12.96
N VAL A 38 0.08 -1.26 -14.23
CA VAL A 38 -0.13 -0.28 -15.31
C VAL A 38 -1.50 0.37 -15.20
N GLU A 39 -2.55 -0.41 -14.93
CA GLU A 39 -3.91 0.12 -14.73
C GLU A 39 -3.96 1.08 -13.54
N ILE A 40 -3.26 0.78 -12.45
CA ILE A 40 -3.18 1.64 -11.28
C ILE A 40 -2.51 2.98 -11.60
N GLU A 41 -1.48 2.97 -12.45
CA GLU A 41 -0.81 4.19 -12.91
C GLU A 41 -1.79 5.12 -13.63
N ASP A 42 -2.62 4.58 -14.50
CA ASP A 42 -3.56 5.34 -15.32
C ASP A 42 -4.69 6.00 -14.51
N ILE A 43 -5.06 5.42 -13.37
CA ILE A 43 -6.14 5.93 -12.52
C ILE A 43 -5.73 7.22 -11.79
N GLY A 44 -4.44 7.44 -11.53
CA GLY A 44 -3.94 8.66 -10.90
C GLY A 44 -4.21 8.81 -9.40
N MET A 45 -4.61 7.73 -8.71
CA MET A 45 -4.88 7.74 -7.25
C MET A 45 -3.81 7.00 -6.46
N SER A 46 -2.59 7.05 -6.95
CA SER A 46 -1.45 6.36 -6.37
C SER A 46 -0.23 7.25 -6.37
N PHE A 47 0.63 7.08 -5.39
CA PHE A 47 1.80 7.93 -5.19
C PHE A 47 3.02 7.09 -4.86
N THR A 48 4.19 7.65 -5.14
CA THR A 48 5.48 7.06 -4.81
C THR A 48 6.28 8.02 -3.96
N GLY A 49 6.91 7.50 -2.90
CA GLY A 49 7.92 8.23 -2.14
C GLY A 49 9.31 7.95 -2.71
N LEU A 50 10.01 9.01 -3.07
CA LEU A 50 11.40 8.95 -3.53
C LEU A 50 12.34 9.43 -2.43
N LEU A 51 13.33 8.62 -2.11
CA LEU A 51 14.45 9.02 -1.24
C LEU A 51 15.68 9.25 -2.13
N ASN A 52 16.14 10.50 -2.22
CA ASN A 52 17.26 10.87 -3.11
C ASN A 52 17.03 10.34 -4.54
N ASN A 53 15.85 10.59 -5.09
CA ASN A 53 15.41 10.17 -6.43
C ASN A 53 15.24 8.65 -6.63
N GLN A 54 15.29 7.84 -5.55
CA GLN A 54 15.08 6.41 -5.63
C GLN A 54 13.74 6.03 -4.99
N PRO A 55 12.86 5.29 -5.68
CA PRO A 55 11.60 4.84 -5.09
C PRO A 55 11.86 3.92 -3.89
N ILE A 56 11.22 4.24 -2.76
CA ILE A 56 11.31 3.43 -1.54
C ILE A 56 9.96 2.85 -1.13
N ALA A 57 8.88 3.50 -1.49
CA ALA A 57 7.54 3.03 -1.21
C ALA A 57 6.56 3.61 -2.23
N ALA A 58 5.52 2.88 -2.54
CA ALA A 58 4.42 3.34 -3.36
C ALA A 58 3.11 2.82 -2.77
N GLY A 59 2.03 3.53 -3.00
CA GLY A 59 0.73 3.11 -2.53
C GLY A 59 -0.38 3.98 -3.05
N GLY A 60 -1.60 3.54 -2.84
CA GLY A 60 -2.79 4.24 -3.27
C GLY A 60 -4.03 3.42 -3.09
N ILE A 61 -5.05 3.77 -3.83
CA ILE A 61 -6.35 3.11 -3.77
C ILE A 61 -6.83 2.72 -5.17
N CYS A 62 -7.62 1.65 -5.21
CA CYS A 62 -8.38 1.25 -6.39
C CYS A 62 -9.86 1.18 -6.03
N TYR A 63 -10.73 1.81 -6.82
CA TYR A 63 -12.16 1.73 -6.59
C TYR A 63 -12.68 0.32 -6.79
N LEU A 64 -13.53 -0.12 -5.85
CA LEU A 64 -14.39 -1.28 -6.03
C LEU A 64 -15.75 -0.84 -6.59
N TRP A 65 -16.32 0.20 -5.99
CA TRP A 65 -17.53 0.93 -6.43
C TRP A 65 -17.60 2.26 -5.67
N ASP A 66 -18.63 3.04 -5.90
CA ASP A 66 -18.80 4.35 -5.26
C ASP A 66 -18.69 4.28 -3.75
N GLY A 67 -17.77 5.07 -3.22
CA GLY A 67 -17.54 5.19 -1.78
C GLY A 67 -16.71 4.07 -1.18
N VAL A 68 -16.29 3.06 -1.94
CA VAL A 68 -15.52 1.90 -1.45
C VAL A 68 -14.30 1.67 -2.33
N ALA A 69 -13.14 1.59 -1.70
CA ALA A 69 -11.88 1.36 -2.40
C ALA A 69 -11.03 0.32 -1.68
N GLU A 70 -10.12 -0.29 -2.42
CA GLU A 70 -9.07 -1.13 -1.89
C GLU A 70 -7.76 -0.36 -1.84
N GLY A 71 -7.12 -0.35 -0.68
CA GLY A 71 -5.83 0.26 -0.48
C GLY A 71 -4.70 -0.74 -0.72
N TRP A 72 -3.58 -0.26 -1.23
CA TRP A 72 -2.40 -1.07 -1.46
C TRP A 72 -1.13 -0.30 -1.12
N VAL A 73 -0.09 -1.01 -0.72
CA VAL A 73 1.24 -0.46 -0.42
C VAL A 73 2.30 -1.43 -0.92
N LEU A 74 3.31 -0.88 -1.59
CA LEU A 74 4.58 -1.54 -1.88
C LEU A 74 5.67 -0.81 -1.14
N ALA A 75 6.59 -1.54 -0.52
CA ALA A 75 7.70 -0.90 0.17
C ALA A 75 8.98 -1.71 0.05
N SER A 76 10.12 -1.02 -0.05
CA SER A 76 11.43 -1.61 0.11
C SER A 76 11.91 -1.47 1.55
N ARG A 77 13.00 -2.15 1.90
CA ARG A 77 13.60 -2.04 3.23
C ARG A 77 14.12 -0.63 3.54
N ASP A 78 14.29 0.20 2.53
CA ASP A 78 14.75 1.58 2.70
C ASP A 78 13.78 2.43 3.52
N ILE A 79 12.51 2.03 3.65
CA ILE A 79 11.56 2.73 4.53
C ILE A 79 12.00 2.74 5.99
N PHE A 80 12.78 1.75 6.41
CA PHE A 80 13.29 1.66 7.79
C PHE A 80 14.33 2.72 8.13
N LYS A 81 14.85 3.45 7.14
CA LYS A 81 15.70 4.62 7.37
C LYS A 81 14.91 5.79 7.92
N TYR A 82 13.62 5.88 7.57
CA TYR A 82 12.71 6.96 7.98
C TYR A 82 11.32 6.40 8.31
N PRO A 83 11.22 5.48 9.28
CA PRO A 83 9.98 4.72 9.48
C PRO A 83 8.80 5.61 9.93
N ILE A 84 9.06 6.56 10.83
CA ILE A 84 8.01 7.44 11.34
C ILE A 84 7.51 8.37 10.24
N PHE A 85 8.41 8.95 9.46
CA PHE A 85 8.04 9.83 8.35
C PHE A 85 7.21 9.08 7.31
N CYS A 86 7.65 7.89 6.91
CA CYS A 86 6.94 7.06 5.93
C CYS A 86 5.55 6.68 6.43
N ALA A 87 5.45 6.22 7.66
CA ALA A 87 4.17 5.81 8.26
C ALA A 87 3.19 6.99 8.33
N LYS A 88 3.62 8.14 8.84
CA LYS A 88 2.79 9.34 8.91
C LYS A 88 2.34 9.83 7.53
N THR A 89 3.23 9.76 6.55
CA THR A 89 2.91 10.18 5.17
C THR A 89 1.87 9.25 4.57
N ILE A 90 2.01 7.94 4.73
CA ILE A 90 1.04 6.95 4.24
C ILE A 90 -0.32 7.20 4.88
N LYS A 91 -0.37 7.37 6.19
CA LYS A 91 -1.62 7.64 6.92
C LYS A 91 -2.31 8.90 6.41
N ARG A 92 -1.56 9.99 6.31
CA ARG A 92 -2.09 11.27 5.84
C ARG A 92 -2.61 11.17 4.40
N ARG A 93 -1.86 10.54 3.52
CA ARG A 93 -2.27 10.36 2.12
C ARG A 93 -3.52 9.49 1.99
N THR A 94 -3.60 8.42 2.75
CA THR A 94 -4.77 7.55 2.79
C THR A 94 -6.03 8.34 3.20
N ASP A 95 -5.93 9.10 4.28
CA ASP A 95 -7.07 9.88 4.78
C ASP A 95 -7.44 11.03 3.83
N LEU A 96 -6.47 11.66 3.16
CA LEU A 96 -6.73 12.67 2.14
C LEU A 96 -7.43 12.07 0.91
N LEU A 97 -7.01 10.91 0.46
CA LEU A 97 -7.67 10.21 -0.65
C LEU A 97 -9.12 9.89 -0.30
N ALA A 98 -9.37 9.43 0.93
CA ALA A 98 -10.72 9.16 1.40
C ALA A 98 -11.59 10.42 1.39
N ALA A 99 -11.07 11.52 1.94
CA ALA A 99 -11.80 12.80 2.01
C ALA A 99 -12.06 13.38 0.62
N ASN A 100 -11.02 13.43 -0.24
CA ASN A 100 -11.13 14.05 -1.56
C ASN A 100 -12.04 13.26 -2.50
N ASN A 101 -12.17 11.95 -2.31
CA ASN A 101 -12.98 11.07 -3.14
C ASN A 101 -14.28 10.63 -2.46
N LYS A 102 -14.62 11.24 -1.32
CA LYS A 102 -15.84 10.96 -0.55
C LYS A 102 -16.01 9.45 -0.26
N LEU A 103 -14.91 8.79 0.10
CA LEU A 103 -14.95 7.38 0.44
C LEU A 103 -15.56 7.19 1.82
N LYS A 104 -16.39 6.17 1.95
CA LYS A 104 -16.93 5.72 3.24
C LYS A 104 -16.18 4.51 3.77
N ARG A 105 -15.36 3.85 2.93
CA ARG A 105 -14.62 2.65 3.31
C ARG A 105 -13.37 2.48 2.44
N ILE A 106 -12.26 2.18 3.09
CA ILE A 106 -11.07 1.62 2.43
C ILE A 106 -10.77 0.29 3.09
N GLN A 107 -10.60 -0.76 2.30
CA GLN A 107 -10.24 -2.08 2.78
C GLN A 107 -8.91 -2.54 2.20
N THR A 108 -8.28 -3.50 2.86
CA THR A 108 -7.03 -4.09 2.42
C THR A 108 -6.87 -5.49 3.00
N ALA A 109 -6.07 -6.32 2.33
CA ALA A 109 -5.71 -7.63 2.82
C ALA A 109 -4.34 -7.56 3.51
N VAL A 110 -4.24 -8.16 4.69
CA VAL A 110 -3.02 -8.16 5.51
C VAL A 110 -2.62 -9.61 5.78
N LYS A 111 -1.39 -9.98 5.48
CA LYS A 111 -0.89 -11.34 5.67
C LYS A 111 -1.01 -11.75 7.14
N ALA A 112 -1.69 -12.87 7.40
CA ALA A 112 -2.07 -13.26 8.75
C ALA A 112 -0.89 -13.61 9.66
N ASP A 113 0.23 -14.05 9.10
CA ASP A 113 1.44 -14.40 9.86
C ASP A 113 2.45 -13.24 9.96
N SER A 114 2.11 -12.05 9.48
CA SER A 114 2.98 -10.88 9.56
C SER A 114 2.54 -9.93 10.67
N ASP A 115 3.18 -10.02 11.83
CA ASP A 115 2.93 -9.10 12.94
C ASP A 115 3.24 -7.65 12.58
N THR A 116 4.26 -7.43 11.76
CA THR A 116 4.65 -6.10 11.29
C THR A 116 3.54 -5.48 10.43
N ALA A 117 3.00 -6.24 9.48
CA ALA A 117 1.93 -5.76 8.61
C ALA A 117 0.63 -5.51 9.38
N ILE A 118 0.29 -6.39 10.32
CA ILE A 118 -0.88 -6.25 11.20
C ILE A 118 -0.77 -4.97 12.03
N ARG A 119 0.35 -4.76 12.71
CA ARG A 119 0.57 -3.55 13.52
C ARG A 119 0.52 -2.28 12.69
N PHE A 120 1.07 -2.33 11.47
CA PHE A 120 1.04 -1.18 10.57
C PHE A 120 -0.39 -0.84 10.16
N ALA A 121 -1.19 -1.83 9.76
CA ALA A 121 -2.59 -1.62 9.40
C ALA A 121 -3.40 -1.03 10.58
N GLU A 122 -3.22 -1.58 11.78
CA GLU A 122 -3.89 -1.09 12.99
C GLU A 122 -3.45 0.33 13.34
N TRP A 123 -2.17 0.66 13.19
CA TRP A 123 -1.66 2.01 13.41
C TRP A 123 -2.26 3.02 12.41
N LEU A 124 -2.49 2.61 11.16
CA LEU A 124 -3.18 3.43 10.17
C LEU A 124 -4.66 3.69 10.51
N GLY A 125 -5.21 2.96 11.48
CA GLY A 125 -6.59 3.08 11.90
C GLY A 125 -7.52 2.03 11.30
N PHE A 126 -6.98 1.04 10.63
CA PHE A 126 -7.75 -0.08 10.08
C PHE A 126 -8.08 -1.07 11.19
N LYS A 127 -9.23 -1.73 11.06
CA LYS A 127 -9.70 -2.75 12.00
C LYS A 127 -9.92 -4.08 11.27
N GLN A 128 -9.60 -5.17 11.95
CA GLN A 128 -9.81 -6.51 11.43
C GLN A 128 -11.30 -6.83 11.32
N GLU A 129 -11.71 -7.34 10.17
CA GLU A 129 -13.09 -7.75 9.92
C GLU A 129 -13.25 -9.25 9.72
N GLY A 130 -12.20 -9.97 9.40
CA GLY A 130 -12.29 -11.41 9.24
C GLY A 130 -11.03 -12.06 8.70
N LEU A 131 -11.01 -13.39 8.77
CA LEU A 131 -9.93 -14.22 8.22
C LEU A 131 -10.32 -14.73 6.83
N MET A 132 -9.42 -14.53 5.89
CA MET A 132 -9.56 -15.03 4.52
C MET A 132 -8.55 -16.17 4.30
N ARG A 133 -9.02 -17.42 4.39
CA ARG A 133 -8.17 -18.59 4.23
C ARG A 133 -7.77 -18.79 2.78
N ASN A 134 -6.52 -19.18 2.54
CA ASN A 134 -5.97 -19.43 1.21
C ASN A 134 -6.13 -18.24 0.23
N TYR A 135 -6.11 -17.04 0.75
CA TYR A 135 -6.35 -15.83 -0.04
C TYR A 135 -5.15 -15.43 -0.90
N GLY A 136 -3.94 -15.56 -0.36
CA GLY A 136 -2.73 -15.14 -1.06
C GLY A 136 -2.41 -16.01 -2.27
N PRO A 137 -1.63 -15.48 -3.24
CA PRO A 137 -1.20 -16.25 -4.40
C PRO A 137 -0.42 -17.52 -4.05
N ASP A 138 0.25 -17.52 -2.90
CA ASP A 138 0.98 -18.65 -2.34
C ASP A 138 0.12 -19.55 -1.44
N GLY A 139 -1.17 -19.26 -1.33
CA GLY A 139 -2.10 -19.95 -0.44
C GLY A 139 -2.07 -19.46 0.99
N ALA A 140 -1.34 -18.39 1.29
CA ALA A 140 -1.27 -17.84 2.65
C ALA A 140 -2.60 -17.22 3.08
N ASP A 141 -2.93 -17.38 4.36
CA ASP A 141 -4.09 -16.73 4.94
C ASP A 141 -3.84 -15.23 5.09
N HIS A 142 -4.88 -14.45 4.89
CA HIS A 142 -4.87 -13.00 5.10
C HIS A 142 -6.04 -12.61 5.99
N TYR A 143 -5.87 -11.49 6.69
CA TYR A 143 -7.01 -10.82 7.32
C TYR A 143 -7.54 -9.73 6.42
N LEU A 144 -8.85 -9.58 6.39
CA LEU A 144 -9.49 -8.39 5.82
C LEU A 144 -9.47 -7.29 6.88
N TYR A 145 -8.85 -6.18 6.55
CA TYR A 145 -8.82 -4.97 7.37
C TYR A 145 -9.55 -3.85 6.65
N ALA A 146 -10.24 -3.02 7.41
CA ALA A 146 -10.96 -1.89 6.84
C ALA A 146 -10.92 -0.67 7.74
N LYS A 147 -10.94 0.49 7.10
CA LYS A 147 -11.15 1.78 7.75
C LYS A 147 -12.44 2.38 7.21
N VAL A 148 -13.38 2.65 8.11
CA VAL A 148 -14.69 3.24 7.79
C VAL A 148 -14.63 4.71 8.19
N TYR A 149 -15.06 5.57 7.28
CA TYR A 149 -15.03 7.01 7.44
C TYR A 149 -16.41 7.61 7.72
#